data_fb5be22faa1a3a23c1a4f851469a8865
#
_entry.id   fb5be22faa1a3a23c1a4f851469a8865
#
_cell.length_a   1.000
_cell.length_b   1.000
_cell.length_c   1.000
_cell.angle_alpha   90.00
_cell.angle_beta   90.00
_cell.angle_gamma   90.00
#
_symmetry.space_group_name_H-M   'P 1'
#
loop_
_entity.id
_entity.type
_entity.pdbx_description
1 polymer ?
#
loop_
_entity_poly.entity_id
_entity_poly.type
_entity_poly.pdbx_seq_one_letter_code
_entity_poly.pdbx_strand_id
1 'polypeptide(L)'
;MLLIEPRAYFDACIVGIVYADNRAVYDAEKVIQTFMDMNEWNYDTALEWFEYNTLRSCHYFEGSPIFVNFDFDLEDLEGGDENE
;
A
#
# COMPACT_ATOMS: atom_id res chain seq x y z
N MET A 1 8.18 -8.10 -11.70
CA MET A 1 7.46 -7.78 -10.47
C MET A 1 8.41 -7.14 -9.48
N LEU A 2 8.08 -5.97 -9.00
CA LEU A 2 8.89 -5.31 -7.99
C LEU A 2 8.28 -5.56 -6.61
N LEU A 3 9.14 -5.78 -5.63
CA LEU A 3 8.72 -6.04 -4.26
C LEU A 3 9.38 -5.05 -3.33
N ILE A 4 8.72 -4.77 -2.22
CA ILE A 4 9.26 -3.82 -1.25
C ILE A 4 10.38 -4.49 -0.45
N GLU A 5 11.48 -3.78 -0.30
CA GLU A 5 12.63 -4.25 0.47
C GLU A 5 12.67 -3.55 1.82
N PRO A 6 13.10 -4.19 2.88
CA PRO A 6 13.57 -5.58 2.89
C PRO A 6 12.40 -6.55 2.92
N ARG A 7 12.52 -7.55 2.09
CA ARG A 7 11.43 -8.50 1.92
C ARG A 7 11.07 -9.25 3.20
N ALA A 8 12.06 -9.46 4.06
CA ALA A 8 11.79 -10.17 5.31
C ALA A 8 10.71 -9.50 6.14
N TYR A 9 10.57 -8.18 6.01
CA TYR A 9 9.56 -7.46 6.78
C TYR A 9 8.28 -7.21 6.00
N PHE A 10 8.35 -7.09 4.69
CA PHE A 10 7.20 -6.66 3.91
C PHE A 10 6.48 -7.75 3.14
N ASP A 11 7.11 -8.92 2.94
CA ASP A 11 6.44 -9.98 2.21
C ASP A 11 5.15 -10.41 2.91
N ALA A 12 5.09 -10.32 4.23
CA ALA A 12 3.90 -10.69 4.97
C ALA A 12 2.74 -9.72 4.71
N CYS A 13 3.02 -8.57 4.11
CA CYS A 13 1.99 -7.60 3.78
C CYS A 13 1.34 -7.87 2.42
N ILE A 14 1.89 -8.82 1.66
CA ILE A 14 1.35 -9.14 0.34
C ILE A 14 0.08 -9.93 0.51
N VAL A 15 -0.97 -9.50 -0.17
CA VAL A 15 -2.26 -10.17 -0.08
C VAL A 15 -2.68 -10.82 -1.39
N GLY A 16 -1.94 -10.59 -2.46
CA GLY A 16 -2.28 -11.21 -3.73
C GLY A 16 -1.42 -10.69 -4.85
N ILE A 17 -1.75 -11.15 -6.05
CA ILE A 17 -1.06 -10.75 -7.26
C ILE A 17 -2.12 -10.29 -8.24
N VAL A 18 -1.88 -9.20 -8.94
CA VAL A 18 -2.80 -8.73 -9.96
C VAL A 18 -2.83 -9.76 -11.09
N TYR A 19 -4.01 -10.25 -11.40
CA TYR A 19 -4.16 -11.33 -12.37
C TYR A 19 -3.60 -10.95 -13.74
N ALA A 20 -3.88 -9.74 -14.18
CA ALA A 20 -3.56 -9.33 -15.55
C ALA A 20 -2.06 -9.15 -15.78
N ASP A 21 -1.35 -8.55 -14.83
CA ASP A 21 0.05 -8.20 -15.07
C ASP A 21 1.00 -8.66 -13.97
N ASN A 22 0.53 -9.48 -13.06
CA ASN A 22 1.36 -10.12 -12.04
C ASN A 22 2.08 -9.16 -11.10
N ARG A 23 1.49 -8.00 -10.83
CA ARG A 23 2.08 -7.10 -9.85
C ARG A 23 1.65 -7.52 -8.45
N ALA A 24 2.55 -7.35 -7.50
CA ALA A 24 2.24 -7.69 -6.11
C ALA A 24 1.25 -6.71 -5.54
N VAL A 25 0.28 -7.21 -4.77
CA VAL A 25 -0.72 -6.38 -4.11
C VAL A 25 -0.46 -6.43 -2.62
N TYR A 26 -0.24 -5.27 -2.03
CA TYR A 26 0.07 -5.14 -0.61
C TYR A 26 -1.10 -4.54 0.14
N ASP A 27 -1.29 -5.00 1.37
CA ASP A 27 -2.23 -4.37 2.29
C ASP A 27 -1.56 -3.10 2.81
N ALA A 28 -2.05 -1.94 2.40
CA ALA A 28 -1.41 -0.67 2.75
C ALA A 28 -1.31 -0.47 4.25
N GLU A 29 -2.34 -0.85 4.99
CA GLU A 29 -2.33 -0.67 6.43
C GLU A 29 -1.24 -1.52 7.08
N LYS A 30 -1.04 -2.74 6.60
CA LYS A 30 0.02 -3.59 7.14
C LYS A 30 1.40 -3.03 6.81
N VAL A 31 1.55 -2.42 5.65
CA VAL A 31 2.82 -1.79 5.29
C VAL A 31 3.10 -0.63 6.25
N ILE A 32 2.09 0.18 6.54
CA ILE A 32 2.27 1.30 7.46
C ILE A 32 2.62 0.79 8.86
N GLN A 33 1.94 -0.26 9.32
CA GLN A 33 2.23 -0.84 10.62
C GLN A 33 3.67 -1.37 10.68
N THR A 34 4.13 -1.93 9.57
CA THR A 34 5.50 -2.44 9.51
C THR A 34 6.51 -1.30 9.66
N PHE A 35 6.25 -0.16 9.00
CA PHE A 35 7.11 0.99 9.18
C PHE A 35 7.13 1.46 10.62
N MET A 36 5.98 1.44 11.29
CA MET A 36 5.92 1.82 12.70
C MET A 36 6.82 0.92 13.52
N ASP A 37 6.73 -0.37 13.29
CA ASP A 37 7.49 -1.34 14.08
C ASP A 37 8.99 -1.25 13.82
N MET A 38 9.36 -1.10 12.56
CA MET A 38 10.77 -1.09 12.20
C MET A 38 11.48 0.14 12.72
N ASN A 39 10.79 1.27 12.77
CA ASN A 39 11.43 2.54 13.07
C ASN A 39 10.96 3.16 14.37
N GLU A 40 10.08 2.48 15.08
CA GLU A 40 9.49 3.01 16.30
C GLU A 40 8.82 4.36 16.07
N TRP A 41 8.15 4.47 14.92
CA TRP A 41 7.41 5.68 14.56
C TRP A 41 5.97 5.56 15.01
N ASN A 42 5.32 6.71 15.22
CA ASN A 42 3.88 6.67 15.41
C ASN A 42 3.19 6.54 14.06
N TYR A 43 1.87 6.39 14.08
CA TYR A 43 1.11 6.14 12.87
C TYR A 43 1.24 7.29 11.87
N ASP A 44 1.14 8.53 12.36
CA ASP A 44 1.18 9.68 11.46
C ASP A 44 2.50 9.78 10.72
N THR A 45 3.60 9.50 11.40
CA THR A 45 4.91 9.55 10.78
C THR A 45 5.06 8.43 9.75
N ALA A 46 4.60 7.24 10.11
CA ALA A 46 4.70 6.10 9.21
C ALA A 46 3.83 6.30 7.98
N LEU A 47 2.63 6.86 8.16
CA LEU A 47 1.73 7.14 7.04
C LEU A 47 2.33 8.16 6.10
N GLU A 48 2.92 9.21 6.65
CA GLU A 48 3.54 10.25 5.85
C GLU A 48 4.69 9.67 5.03
N TRP A 49 5.52 8.84 5.66
CA TRP A 49 6.62 8.20 4.94
C TRP A 49 6.10 7.31 3.82
N PHE A 50 5.05 6.53 4.11
CA PHE A 50 4.46 5.66 3.12
C PHE A 50 3.96 6.45 1.91
N GLU A 51 3.27 7.55 2.15
CA GLU A 51 2.69 8.32 1.07
C GLU A 51 3.75 9.04 0.25
N TYR A 52 4.75 9.60 0.91
CA TYR A 52 5.72 10.41 0.19
C TYR A 52 6.87 9.61 -0.41
N ASN A 53 7.21 8.49 0.19
CA ASN A 53 8.39 7.75 -0.27
C ASN A 53 8.07 6.42 -0.92
N THR A 54 7.01 5.75 -0.48
CA THR A 54 6.69 4.44 -1.03
C THR A 54 5.65 4.56 -2.13
N LEU A 55 4.53 5.18 -1.81
CA LEU A 55 3.42 5.23 -2.74
C LEU A 55 3.75 6.07 -3.97
N ARG A 56 4.36 7.24 -3.76
CA ARG A 56 4.66 8.11 -4.88
C ARG A 56 5.72 7.54 -5.81
N SER A 57 6.72 6.88 -5.25
CA SER A 57 7.78 6.36 -6.10
C SER A 57 7.31 5.22 -6.97
N CYS A 58 6.22 4.55 -6.59
CA CYS A 58 5.72 3.44 -7.39
C CYS A 58 5.18 3.87 -8.73
N HIS A 59 4.93 5.15 -8.93
CA HIS A 59 4.42 5.62 -10.20
C HIS A 59 5.48 5.62 -11.29
N TYR A 60 6.73 5.45 -10.94
CA TYR A 60 7.82 5.59 -11.91
C TYR A 60 8.39 4.29 -12.44
N PHE A 61 7.90 3.16 -11.97
CA PHE A 61 8.50 1.87 -12.35
C PHE A 61 7.43 0.91 -12.83
N GLU A 62 7.73 0.23 -13.94
CA GLU A 62 6.86 -0.85 -14.40
C GLU A 62 6.92 -1.98 -13.42
N GLY A 63 5.80 -2.66 -13.23
CA GLY A 63 5.76 -3.78 -12.31
C GLY A 63 5.71 -3.38 -10.85
N SER A 64 5.49 -2.09 -10.59
CA SER A 64 5.43 -1.58 -9.22
C SER A 64 4.30 -2.19 -8.42
N PRO A 65 4.45 -2.29 -7.10
CA PRO A 65 3.38 -2.82 -6.26
C PRO A 65 2.12 -1.98 -6.32
N ILE A 66 1.01 -2.63 -6.03
CA ILE A 66 -0.28 -1.96 -5.88
C ILE A 66 -0.62 -2.04 -4.40
N PHE A 67 -1.20 -0.99 -3.87
CA PHE A 67 -1.59 -0.93 -2.47
C PHE A 67 -3.09 -0.85 -2.36
N VAL A 68 -3.67 -1.68 -1.48
CA VAL A 68 -5.11 -1.73 -1.29
C VAL A 68 -5.42 -1.43 0.16
N ASN A 69 -6.62 -0.92 0.38
CA ASN A 69 -7.13 -0.62 1.71
C ASN A 69 -8.38 -1.45 1.90
N PHE A 70 -8.37 -2.33 2.89
CA PHE A 70 -9.54 -3.17 3.16
C PHE A 70 -10.52 -2.51 4.13
N ASP A 71 -10.12 -1.41 4.73
CA ASP A 71 -10.96 -0.72 5.70
C ASP A 71 -11.73 0.37 4.96
N PHE A 72 -12.76 -0.02 4.24
CA PHE A 72 -13.52 0.92 3.43
C PHE A 72 -15.00 0.65 3.61
N ASP A 73 -15.81 1.63 3.17
CA ASP A 73 -17.25 1.58 3.27
C ASP A 73 -17.78 1.70 1.86
N LEU A 74 -18.86 1.00 1.56
CA LEU A 74 -19.45 1.14 0.25
C LEU A 74 -19.92 2.54 -0.03
N GLU A 75 -20.30 3.24 1.01
CA GLU A 75 -20.71 4.63 0.84
C GLU A 75 -19.56 5.50 0.35
N ASP A 76 -18.34 5.16 0.71
CA ASP A 76 -17.20 5.91 0.22
C ASP A 76 -17.06 5.78 -1.28
N LEU A 77 -17.41 4.63 -1.81
CA LEU A 77 -17.33 4.43 -3.24
C LEU A 77 -18.45 5.11 -3.98
N GLU A 78 -19.66 5.03 -3.43
CA GLU A 78 -20.81 5.61 -4.09
C GLU A 78 -20.87 7.10 -3.88
N GLY A 79 -20.40 7.55 -2.76
CA GLY A 79 -20.47 8.95 -2.44
C GLY A 79 -19.76 9.83 -3.44
N GLY A 80 -18.70 9.31 -4.00
CA GLY A 80 -17.98 10.07 -4.98
C GLY A 80 -18.76 10.28 -6.24
N ASP A 81 -19.75 9.43 -6.47
CA ASP A 81 -20.52 9.51 -7.68
C ASP A 81 -21.73 10.34 -7.56
N GLU A 82 -22.13 10.67 -6.37
CA GLU A 82 -23.38 11.34 -6.25
C GLU A 82 -23.35 12.73 -6.68
N ASN A 83 -22.27 13.20 -7.10
CA ASN A 83 -22.24 14.51 -7.65
C ASN A 83 -22.84 14.59 -9.01
N GLU A 84 -23.04 13.51 -9.61
CA GLU A 84 -23.60 13.55 -10.91
C GLU A 84 -25.07 13.61 -10.96
#